data_8d6c178166215ff57d027b87da42988b
#
_entry.id   8d6c178166215ff57d027b87da42988b
#
_cell.length_a   1.000
_cell.length_b   1.000
_cell.length_c   1.000
_cell.angle_alpha   90.00
_cell.angle_beta   90.00
_cell.angle_gamma   90.00
#
_symmetry.space_group_name_H-M   'P 1'
#
loop_
_entity.id
_entity.type
_entity.pdbx_description
1 polymer ?
#
loop_
_entity_poly.entity_id
_entity_poly.type
_entity_poly.pdbx_seq_one_letter_code
_entity_poly.pdbx_strand_id
1 'polypeptide(L)'
;VSTPESADQEVYTSEDSAAAAEPLDYTIGDAAAFDNAEAGDETEVAADEFAVEAPLVSDRPIQTVGRRKEAVVRVRLIAGSGQFQLNGKSLEDYFPNKLHQQLIKEPLVTVEKTERFDIFANLHGGGTSGQAGALRLAIARALIEVDSEDRPPLKKAGFLTRDARATERKKYGLKKARKAPQYSKR
;
A
#
# COMPACT_ATOMS: atom_id res chain seq x y z
N VAL A 1 -42.84 17.61 40.50
CA VAL A 1 -42.72 19.08 40.60
C VAL A 1 -41.39 19.49 40.05
N SER A 2 -41.45 20.24 38.97
CA SER A 2 -40.45 21.22 38.47
C SER A 2 -39.19 20.73 37.75
N THR A 3 -39.23 20.67 36.41
CA THR A 3 -38.25 21.32 35.56
C THR A 3 -38.24 22.83 35.83
N PRO A 4 -37.22 23.62 35.45
CA PRO A 4 -36.69 23.85 34.15
C PRO A 4 -35.14 24.02 34.18
N GLU A 5 -34.45 24.38 33.18
CA GLU A 5 -34.34 25.46 32.19
C GLU A 5 -32.98 25.32 31.52
N SER A 6 -32.90 25.14 30.28
CA SER A 6 -32.52 26.03 29.17
C SER A 6 -31.32 26.96 29.39
N ALA A 7 -30.56 27.07 28.35
CA ALA A 7 -29.55 28.06 27.94
C ALA A 7 -28.12 27.48 27.95
N ASP A 8 -27.22 27.66 27.02
CA ASP A 8 -27.17 28.63 25.93
C ASP A 8 -26.34 28.02 24.79
N GLN A 9 -26.81 28.16 23.60
CA GLN A 9 -26.05 28.00 22.37
C GLN A 9 -25.23 29.27 22.15
N GLU A 10 -23.94 29.22 22.40
CA GLU A 10 -23.06 30.25 21.89
C GLU A 10 -22.64 29.89 20.45
N VAL A 11 -23.29 30.58 19.52
CA VAL A 11 -22.90 30.67 18.11
C VAL A 11 -21.61 31.47 18.04
N TYR A 12 -20.50 30.81 17.73
CA TYR A 12 -19.24 31.49 17.43
C TYR A 12 -19.21 31.84 15.95
N THR A 13 -19.66 33.02 15.64
CA THR A 13 -19.40 33.66 14.35
C THR A 13 -18.04 34.31 14.39
N SER A 14 -17.07 33.76 13.66
CA SER A 14 -15.85 34.49 13.31
C SER A 14 -15.93 34.91 11.86
N GLU A 15 -16.42 36.09 11.64
CA GLU A 15 -16.10 36.93 10.47
C GLU A 15 -14.68 37.49 10.68
N ASP A 16 -14.03 37.70 9.53
CA ASP A 16 -12.87 38.57 9.33
C ASP A 16 -11.46 37.93 9.39
N SER A 17 -10.96 37.63 8.21
CA SER A 17 -9.83 38.35 7.62
C SER A 17 -9.55 37.86 6.18
N ALA A 18 -10.17 38.57 5.24
CA ALA A 18 -9.73 38.58 3.86
C ALA A 18 -8.45 39.41 3.77
N ALA A 19 -7.32 38.74 3.62
CA ALA A 19 -6.07 39.37 3.16
C ALA A 19 -5.87 38.99 1.69
N ALA A 20 -6.10 39.95 0.83
CA ALA A 20 -5.87 39.94 -0.60
C ALA A 20 -4.39 39.68 -0.87
N ALA A 21 -4.07 38.59 -1.55
CA ALA A 21 -2.79 38.40 -2.22
C ALA A 21 -2.97 38.83 -3.69
N GLU A 22 -2.29 39.89 -4.06
CA GLU A 22 -2.21 40.40 -5.43
C GLU A 22 -1.55 39.42 -6.38
N PRO A 23 -2.00 39.30 -7.64
CA PRO A 23 -1.31 38.48 -8.64
C PRO A 23 -0.04 39.20 -9.13
N LEU A 24 1.06 38.54 -9.03
CA LEU A 24 2.31 38.98 -9.67
C LEU A 24 2.19 38.83 -11.18
N ASP A 25 2.03 39.98 -11.82
CA ASP A 25 2.09 40.14 -13.27
C ASP A 25 3.50 39.90 -13.76
N TYR A 26 3.71 38.77 -14.44
CA TYR A 26 4.97 38.45 -15.12
C TYR A 26 4.84 38.82 -16.58
N THR A 27 5.22 40.03 -16.90
CA THR A 27 5.34 40.49 -18.28
C THR A 27 6.52 39.84 -18.95
N ILE A 28 6.23 38.96 -19.90
CA ILE A 28 7.21 38.39 -20.81
C ILE A 28 7.63 39.50 -21.78
N GLY A 29 8.88 39.86 -21.69
CA GLY A 29 9.54 40.80 -22.62
C GLY A 29 9.64 40.26 -24.02
N ASP A 30 9.38 41.14 -24.85
CA ASP A 30 9.54 41.39 -26.25
C ASP A 30 10.27 40.38 -27.17
N ALA A 31 9.57 40.16 -28.27
CA ALA A 31 9.97 39.34 -29.40
C ALA A 31 11.11 39.95 -30.17
N ALA A 32 12.15 39.20 -30.41
CA ALA A 32 13.06 39.44 -31.53
C ALA A 32 12.71 38.46 -32.65
N ALA A 33 12.17 39.00 -33.72
CA ALA A 33 11.94 38.29 -34.96
C ALA A 33 13.26 37.83 -35.56
N PHE A 34 13.36 36.55 -35.86
CA PHE A 34 14.27 36.04 -36.86
C PHE A 34 13.47 35.39 -37.97
N ASP A 35 13.28 36.21 -38.99
CA ASP A 35 12.93 35.79 -40.33
C ASP A 35 14.13 35.06 -40.90
N ASN A 36 14.01 33.80 -41.27
CA ASN A 36 14.85 33.23 -42.31
C ASN A 36 14.08 32.09 -43.01
N ALA A 37 13.80 32.39 -44.25
CA ALA A 37 13.19 31.51 -45.21
C ALA A 37 14.13 30.42 -45.71
N GLU A 38 13.50 29.38 -46.23
CA GLU A 38 13.91 28.47 -47.28
C GLU A 38 14.69 27.20 -46.95
N ALA A 39 14.04 26.22 -47.45
CA ALA A 39 14.49 25.05 -48.19
C ALA A 39 14.11 23.73 -47.53
N GLY A 40 13.20 23.07 -48.25
CA GLY A 40 12.69 21.74 -47.97
C GLY A 40 13.79 20.69 -47.85
N ASP A 41 13.57 19.80 -46.95
CA ASP A 41 13.95 18.40 -47.05
C ASP A 41 12.88 17.56 -46.36
N GLU A 42 12.06 16.93 -47.21
CA GLU A 42 11.11 15.90 -46.80
C GLU A 42 11.92 14.67 -46.38
N THR A 43 12.44 14.68 -45.16
CA THR A 43 12.80 13.42 -44.52
C THR A 43 11.59 12.90 -43.80
N GLU A 44 10.94 11.90 -44.39
CA GLU A 44 10.08 10.95 -43.70
C GLU A 44 10.83 10.43 -42.47
N VAL A 45 10.61 11.05 -41.32
CA VAL A 45 10.93 10.44 -40.04
C VAL A 45 9.95 9.29 -39.88
N ALA A 46 10.43 8.11 -40.28
CA ALA A 46 9.79 6.86 -39.90
C ALA A 46 9.40 6.99 -38.41
N ALA A 47 8.11 6.94 -38.16
CA ALA A 47 7.58 6.76 -36.83
C ALA A 47 8.17 5.43 -36.32
N ASP A 48 9.27 5.57 -35.57
CA ASP A 48 9.80 4.48 -34.79
C ASP A 48 8.68 4.14 -33.80
N GLU A 49 7.91 3.11 -34.16
CA GLU A 49 6.99 2.45 -33.26
C GLU A 49 7.82 2.08 -32.04
N PHE A 50 7.73 2.91 -30.98
CA PHE A 50 8.06 2.45 -29.64
C PHE A 50 7.13 1.27 -29.37
N ALA A 51 7.56 0.12 -29.82
CA ALA A 51 7.01 -1.15 -29.36
C ALA A 51 7.21 -1.11 -27.83
N VAL A 52 6.14 -0.79 -27.12
CA VAL A 52 6.05 -1.00 -25.70
C VAL A 52 6.26 -2.49 -25.52
N GLU A 53 7.53 -2.88 -25.28
CA GLU A 53 7.86 -4.24 -24.94
C GLU A 53 6.95 -4.63 -23.78
N ALA A 54 6.02 -5.52 -24.05
CA ALA A 54 5.19 -6.12 -23.01
C ALA A 54 6.15 -6.60 -21.91
N PRO A 55 5.93 -6.23 -20.64
CA PRO A 55 6.84 -6.59 -19.57
C PRO A 55 7.08 -8.09 -19.64
N LEU A 56 8.33 -8.47 -19.87
CA LEU A 56 8.77 -9.85 -19.92
C LEU A 56 8.41 -10.47 -18.57
N VAL A 57 7.30 -11.17 -18.52
CA VAL A 57 7.00 -12.06 -17.39
C VAL A 57 8.13 -13.07 -17.42
N SER A 58 9.19 -12.79 -16.64
CA SER A 58 10.34 -13.66 -16.61
C SER A 58 9.87 -15.02 -16.12
N ASP A 59 10.21 -16.09 -16.82
CA ASP A 59 9.93 -17.48 -16.41
C ASP A 59 10.53 -17.85 -15.04
N ARG A 60 11.28 -16.93 -14.46
CA ARG A 60 11.91 -17.11 -13.16
C ARG A 60 10.90 -16.79 -12.04
N PRO A 61 10.76 -17.70 -11.05
CA PRO A 61 9.89 -17.43 -9.91
C PRO A 61 10.41 -16.22 -9.11
N ILE A 62 9.56 -15.24 -8.94
CA ILE A 62 9.87 -14.05 -8.14
C ILE A 62 9.74 -14.42 -6.66
N GLN A 63 10.79 -14.16 -5.89
CA GLN A 63 10.83 -14.53 -4.48
C GLN A 63 10.90 -13.30 -3.58
N THR A 64 9.90 -13.14 -2.72
CA THR A 64 9.82 -12.03 -1.79
C THR A 64 9.57 -12.47 -0.36
N VAL A 65 9.84 -11.57 0.59
CA VAL A 65 9.66 -11.81 2.01
C VAL A 65 8.77 -10.73 2.61
N GLY A 66 7.71 -11.18 3.31
CA GLY A 66 6.87 -10.34 4.14
C GLY A 66 7.04 -10.67 5.62
N ARG A 67 6.94 -9.65 6.48
CA ARG A 67 7.06 -9.81 7.93
C ARG A 67 6.01 -8.99 8.67
N ARG A 68 5.37 -9.58 9.67
CA ARG A 68 4.47 -8.89 10.59
C ARG A 68 4.55 -9.50 11.98
N LYS A 69 4.80 -8.69 13.02
CA LYS A 69 5.10 -9.17 14.37
C LYS A 69 6.25 -10.19 14.30
N GLU A 70 6.01 -11.43 14.74
CA GLU A 70 6.95 -12.57 14.68
C GLU A 70 6.74 -13.46 13.45
N ALA A 71 5.69 -13.19 12.64
CA ALA A 71 5.41 -13.94 11.43
C ALA A 71 6.38 -13.54 10.30
N VAL A 72 6.97 -14.56 9.67
CA VAL A 72 7.82 -14.46 8.50
C VAL A 72 7.23 -15.31 7.39
N VAL A 73 7.04 -14.73 6.23
CA VAL A 73 6.48 -15.41 5.06
C VAL A 73 7.43 -15.21 3.87
N ARG A 74 7.78 -16.32 3.23
CA ARG A 74 8.50 -16.31 1.95
C ARG A 74 7.51 -16.71 0.86
N VAL A 75 7.37 -15.85 -0.12
CA VAL A 75 6.49 -16.06 -1.27
C VAL A 75 7.32 -16.33 -2.51
N ARG A 76 6.88 -17.28 -3.32
CA ARG A 76 7.29 -17.47 -4.70
C ARG A 76 6.07 -17.21 -5.59
N LEU A 77 6.21 -16.25 -6.46
CA LEU A 77 5.20 -15.88 -7.45
C LEU A 77 5.62 -16.46 -8.80
N ILE A 78 4.73 -17.19 -9.43
CA ILE A 78 4.93 -17.81 -10.74
C ILE A 78 3.73 -17.43 -11.61
N ALA A 79 3.92 -17.23 -12.90
CA ALA A 79 2.80 -17.06 -13.83
C ALA A 79 1.92 -18.31 -13.82
N GLY A 80 0.59 -18.13 -13.68
CA GLY A 80 -0.31 -19.25 -13.51
C GLY A 80 -1.79 -18.87 -13.54
N SER A 81 -2.61 -19.58 -12.80
CA SER A 81 -4.08 -19.51 -12.82
C SER A 81 -4.72 -18.91 -11.55
N GLY A 82 -3.93 -18.35 -10.65
CA GLY A 82 -4.44 -17.75 -9.39
C GLY A 82 -4.52 -18.72 -8.22
N GLN A 83 -3.78 -19.81 -8.24
CA GLN A 83 -3.79 -20.80 -7.16
C GLN A 83 -2.90 -20.36 -5.99
N PHE A 84 -3.36 -20.68 -4.78
CA PHE A 84 -2.60 -20.43 -3.54
C PHE A 84 -2.22 -21.75 -2.89
N GLN A 85 -0.93 -21.94 -2.68
CA GLN A 85 -0.40 -23.08 -1.94
C GLN A 85 0.43 -22.59 -0.74
N LEU A 86 -0.09 -22.78 0.45
CA LEU A 86 0.43 -22.26 1.72
C LEU A 86 0.92 -23.45 2.58
N ASN A 87 2.22 -23.63 2.73
CA ASN A 87 2.80 -24.79 3.42
C ASN A 87 2.19 -26.12 2.93
N GLY A 88 1.89 -26.25 1.64
CA GLY A 88 1.27 -27.45 1.06
C GLY A 88 -0.24 -27.57 1.20
N LYS A 89 -0.92 -26.57 1.77
CA LYS A 89 -2.38 -26.49 1.94
C LYS A 89 -2.99 -25.42 1.04
N SER A 90 -4.29 -25.52 0.76
CA SER A 90 -5.03 -24.48 0.05
C SER A 90 -5.18 -23.21 0.93
N LEU A 91 -5.55 -22.09 0.32
CA LEU A 91 -5.81 -20.84 1.06
C LEU A 91 -6.96 -21.02 2.07
N GLU A 92 -7.99 -21.76 1.70
CA GLU A 92 -9.18 -21.97 2.51
C GLU A 92 -8.91 -22.88 3.72
N ASP A 93 -8.13 -23.92 3.51
CA ASP A 93 -7.73 -24.85 4.59
C ASP A 93 -6.79 -24.20 5.59
N TYR A 94 -5.89 -23.33 5.11
CA TYR A 94 -4.91 -22.67 5.98
C TYR A 94 -5.50 -21.46 6.71
N PHE A 95 -6.35 -20.67 6.05
CA PHE A 95 -7.05 -19.51 6.60
C PHE A 95 -8.57 -19.70 6.51
N PRO A 96 -9.21 -20.38 7.47
CA PRO A 96 -10.65 -20.59 7.45
C PRO A 96 -11.46 -19.29 7.60
N ASN A 97 -10.83 -18.24 8.12
CA ASN A 97 -11.48 -16.94 8.26
C ASN A 97 -11.47 -16.16 6.92
N LYS A 98 -12.67 -15.89 6.39
CA LYS A 98 -12.87 -15.15 5.13
C LYS A 98 -12.23 -13.76 5.14
N LEU A 99 -12.17 -13.07 6.29
CA LEU A 99 -11.51 -11.78 6.42
C LEU A 99 -10.00 -11.88 6.15
N HIS A 100 -9.36 -12.95 6.59
CA HIS A 100 -7.94 -13.18 6.29
C HIS A 100 -7.72 -13.49 4.81
N GLN A 101 -8.62 -14.25 4.19
CA GLN A 101 -8.56 -14.55 2.75
C GLN A 101 -8.72 -13.29 1.92
N GLN A 102 -9.68 -12.41 2.25
CA GLN A 102 -9.87 -11.12 1.60
C GLN A 102 -8.62 -10.25 1.72
N LEU A 103 -8.10 -10.08 2.94
CA LEU A 103 -6.91 -9.30 3.23
C LEU A 103 -5.68 -9.78 2.42
N ILE A 104 -5.56 -11.08 2.17
CA ILE A 104 -4.46 -11.66 1.37
C ILE A 104 -4.65 -11.36 -0.12
N LYS A 105 -5.89 -11.39 -0.61
CA LYS A 105 -6.23 -11.12 -2.01
C LYS A 105 -6.25 -9.63 -2.37
N GLU A 106 -6.41 -8.73 -1.39
CA GLU A 106 -6.49 -7.27 -1.61
C GLU A 106 -5.42 -6.71 -2.57
N PRO A 107 -4.12 -7.00 -2.44
CA PRO A 107 -3.11 -6.46 -3.35
C PRO A 107 -3.33 -6.87 -4.80
N LEU A 108 -3.76 -8.11 -5.04
CA LEU A 108 -4.04 -8.64 -6.38
C LEU A 108 -5.28 -8.00 -7.01
N VAL A 109 -6.31 -7.76 -6.19
CA VAL A 109 -7.55 -7.08 -6.61
C VAL A 109 -7.26 -5.61 -6.97
N THR A 110 -6.42 -4.93 -6.16
CA THR A 110 -6.08 -3.51 -6.40
C THR A 110 -5.35 -3.30 -7.72
N VAL A 111 -4.62 -4.30 -8.19
CA VAL A 111 -3.83 -4.26 -9.43
C VAL A 111 -4.52 -5.04 -10.56
N GLU A 112 -5.71 -5.61 -10.30
CA GLU A 112 -6.49 -6.40 -11.26
C GLU A 112 -5.75 -7.62 -11.85
N LYS A 113 -4.87 -8.24 -11.04
CA LYS A 113 -4.03 -9.38 -11.45
C LYS A 113 -4.35 -10.67 -10.68
N THR A 114 -5.61 -10.89 -10.32
CA THR A 114 -6.04 -12.01 -9.45
C THR A 114 -5.78 -13.40 -10.03
N GLU A 115 -5.89 -13.58 -11.34
CA GLU A 115 -5.82 -14.87 -12.03
C GLU A 115 -4.53 -15.04 -12.84
N ARG A 116 -3.56 -14.14 -12.70
CA ARG A 116 -2.35 -14.16 -13.52
C ARG A 116 -1.19 -14.92 -12.87
N PHE A 117 -1.26 -15.16 -11.57
CA PHE A 117 -0.13 -15.69 -10.81
C PHE A 117 -0.52 -16.78 -9.82
N ASP A 118 0.26 -17.85 -9.78
CA ASP A 118 0.21 -18.85 -8.73
C ASP A 118 1.16 -18.47 -7.59
N ILE A 119 0.69 -18.63 -6.35
CA ILE A 119 1.36 -18.16 -5.15
C ILE A 119 1.72 -19.34 -4.25
N PHE A 120 3.00 -19.63 -4.19
CA PHE A 120 3.57 -20.61 -3.25
C PHE A 120 4.16 -19.87 -2.06
N ALA A 121 3.69 -20.15 -0.85
CA ALA A 121 4.18 -19.46 0.33
C ALA A 121 4.56 -20.41 1.46
N ASN A 122 5.72 -20.16 2.04
CA ASN A 122 6.18 -20.79 3.28
C ASN A 122 6.00 -19.81 4.44
N LEU A 123 5.13 -20.16 5.39
CA LEU A 123 4.76 -19.35 6.54
C LEU A 123 5.35 -19.93 7.82
N HIS A 124 6.01 -19.07 8.60
CA HIS A 124 6.62 -19.45 9.89
C HIS A 124 6.35 -18.39 10.97
N GLY A 125 6.22 -18.85 12.20
CA GLY A 125 6.10 -18.02 13.38
C GLY A 125 4.80 -17.22 13.49
N GLY A 126 4.63 -16.54 14.60
CA GLY A 126 3.45 -15.74 14.90
C GLY A 126 2.15 -16.55 14.94
N GLY A 127 1.04 -15.92 14.63
CA GLY A 127 -0.27 -16.54 14.54
C GLY A 127 -0.93 -16.24 13.19
N THR A 128 -2.09 -16.86 12.92
CA THR A 128 -2.82 -16.76 11.64
C THR A 128 -3.01 -15.31 11.18
N SER A 129 -3.44 -14.40 12.06
CA SER A 129 -3.60 -12.97 11.73
C SER A 129 -2.27 -12.27 11.40
N GLY A 130 -1.17 -12.64 12.06
CA GLY A 130 0.17 -12.13 11.76
C GLY A 130 0.66 -12.63 10.41
N GLN A 131 0.46 -13.91 10.14
CA GLN A 131 0.83 -14.56 8.89
C GLN A 131 0.05 -14.01 7.69
N ALA A 132 -1.27 -13.77 7.84
CA ALA A 132 -2.08 -13.16 6.79
C ALA A 132 -1.57 -11.76 6.42
N GLY A 133 -1.26 -10.91 7.40
CA GLY A 133 -0.69 -9.59 7.13
C GLY A 133 0.73 -9.62 6.57
N ALA A 134 1.55 -10.60 6.96
CA ALA A 134 2.88 -10.80 6.39
C ALA A 134 2.79 -11.30 4.93
N LEU A 135 1.84 -12.19 4.64
CA LEU A 135 1.59 -12.70 3.30
C LEU A 135 1.13 -11.57 2.36
N ARG A 136 0.20 -10.72 2.81
CA ARG A 136 -0.24 -9.52 2.07
C ARG A 136 0.96 -8.65 1.65
N LEU A 137 1.84 -8.34 2.59
CA LEU A 137 3.02 -7.53 2.31
C LEU A 137 3.98 -8.21 1.33
N ALA A 138 4.16 -9.54 1.43
CA ALA A 138 5.02 -10.29 0.51
C ALA A 138 4.46 -10.27 -0.91
N ILE A 139 3.15 -10.50 -1.08
CA ILE A 139 2.48 -10.45 -2.39
C ILE A 139 2.62 -9.04 -3.01
N ALA A 140 2.35 -7.98 -2.23
CA ALA A 140 2.48 -6.62 -2.73
C ALA A 140 3.92 -6.29 -3.19
N ARG A 141 4.93 -6.82 -2.52
CA ARG A 141 6.33 -6.68 -2.96
C ARG A 141 6.63 -7.47 -4.22
N ALA A 142 6.10 -8.68 -4.33
CA ALA A 142 6.28 -9.52 -5.52
C ALA A 142 5.67 -8.87 -6.76
N LEU A 143 4.49 -8.27 -6.64
CA LEU A 143 3.84 -7.55 -7.74
C LEU A 143 4.70 -6.40 -8.27
N ILE A 144 5.37 -5.65 -7.39
CA ILE A 144 6.27 -4.55 -7.81
C ILE A 144 7.52 -5.07 -8.53
N GLU A 145 7.99 -6.27 -8.18
CA GLU A 145 9.12 -6.90 -8.88
C GLU A 145 8.72 -7.42 -10.26
N VAL A 146 7.42 -7.71 -10.48
CA VAL A 146 6.87 -8.02 -11.79
C VAL A 146 6.71 -6.75 -12.62
N ASP A 147 5.98 -5.78 -12.06
CA ASP A 147 5.66 -4.52 -12.71
C ASP A 147 5.93 -3.35 -11.76
N SER A 148 6.85 -2.48 -12.13
CA SER A 148 7.17 -1.27 -11.34
C SER A 148 6.01 -0.27 -11.31
N GLU A 149 5.13 -0.29 -12.30
CA GLU A 149 3.95 0.58 -12.40
C GLU A 149 2.88 0.29 -11.33
N ASP A 150 2.86 -0.92 -10.79
CA ASP A 150 1.96 -1.30 -9.70
C ASP A 150 2.31 -0.65 -8.35
N ARG A 151 3.49 -0.06 -8.24
CA ARG A 151 3.99 0.54 -7.00
C ARG A 151 3.15 1.73 -6.49
N PRO A 152 2.72 2.70 -7.32
CA PRO A 152 1.88 3.82 -6.87
C PRO A 152 0.55 3.37 -6.24
N PRO A 153 -0.29 2.54 -6.88
CA PRO A 153 -1.55 2.10 -6.30
C PRO A 153 -1.36 1.26 -5.04
N LEU A 154 -0.39 0.35 -5.01
CA LEU A 154 -0.10 -0.47 -3.83
C LEU A 154 0.45 0.36 -2.65
N LYS A 155 1.23 1.42 -2.91
CA LYS A 155 1.70 2.36 -1.89
C LYS A 155 0.56 3.21 -1.35
N LYS A 156 -0.33 3.72 -2.21
CA LYS A 156 -1.51 4.50 -1.83
C LYS A 156 -2.46 3.69 -0.94
N ALA A 157 -2.66 2.41 -1.23
CA ALA A 157 -3.45 1.48 -0.43
C ALA A 157 -2.73 1.04 0.88
N GLY A 158 -1.45 1.39 1.07
CA GLY A 158 -0.68 1.08 2.29
C GLY A 158 -0.17 -0.35 2.40
N PHE A 159 -0.19 -1.15 1.33
CA PHE A 159 0.22 -2.55 1.35
C PHE A 159 1.73 -2.77 1.44
N LEU A 160 2.53 -1.75 1.12
CA LEU A 160 3.99 -1.80 1.16
C LEU A 160 4.59 -1.48 2.53
N THR A 161 3.78 -0.91 3.44
CA THR A 161 4.24 -0.53 4.76
C THR A 161 4.16 -1.70 5.72
N ARG A 162 5.28 -2.01 6.37
CA ARG A 162 5.29 -3.01 7.44
C ARG A 162 4.60 -2.47 8.68
N ASP A 163 3.66 -3.22 9.24
CA ASP A 163 3.07 -2.93 10.55
C ASP A 163 4.12 -3.23 11.66
N ALA A 164 4.63 -2.19 12.27
CA ALA A 164 5.67 -2.28 13.30
C ALA A 164 5.13 -2.66 14.68
N ARG A 165 3.81 -2.70 14.88
CA ARG A 165 3.20 -3.02 16.19
C ARG A 165 3.57 -4.42 16.64
N ALA A 166 4.25 -4.52 17.78
CA ALA A 166 4.61 -5.77 18.43
C ALA A 166 4.15 -5.76 19.91
N THR A 167 4.04 -6.95 20.49
CA THR A 167 3.70 -7.06 21.90
C THR A 167 4.88 -6.61 22.75
N GLU A 168 4.65 -5.66 23.67
CA GLU A 168 5.68 -5.18 24.59
C GLU A 168 6.06 -6.29 25.58
N ARG A 169 7.36 -6.38 25.88
CA ARG A 169 7.89 -7.31 26.88
C ARG A 169 7.35 -6.96 28.26
N LYS A 170 6.94 -7.96 29.04
CA LYS A 170 6.64 -7.80 30.47
C LYS A 170 7.86 -7.21 31.19
N LYS A 171 7.64 -6.19 32.02
CA LYS A 171 8.69 -5.55 32.83
C LYS A 171 8.67 -6.12 34.25
N TYR A 172 9.81 -6.12 34.89
CA TYR A 172 9.90 -6.52 36.32
C TYR A 172 9.08 -5.55 37.18
N GLY A 173 8.55 -6.02 38.32
CA GLY A 173 7.71 -5.24 39.21
C GLY A 173 6.28 -4.97 38.69
N LEU A 174 5.98 -5.23 37.42
CA LEU A 174 4.64 -5.06 36.84
C LEU A 174 3.99 -6.41 36.54
N LYS A 175 2.65 -6.47 36.59
CA LYS A 175 1.89 -7.68 36.21
C LYS A 175 1.93 -7.97 34.72
N LYS A 176 1.98 -6.91 33.88
CA LYS A 176 2.13 -6.96 32.41
C LYS A 176 3.15 -5.89 31.98
N ALA A 177 3.23 -5.58 30.69
CA ALA A 177 4.14 -4.58 30.17
C ALA A 177 3.96 -3.19 30.81
N ARG A 178 2.70 -2.81 31.09
CA ARG A 178 2.33 -1.49 31.66
C ARG A 178 1.39 -1.59 32.85
N LYS A 179 0.89 -2.78 33.24
CA LYS A 179 -0.06 -2.96 34.33
C LYS A 179 0.68 -3.14 35.65
N ALA A 180 0.57 -2.17 36.56
CA ALA A 180 1.09 -2.25 37.90
C ALA A 180 0.27 -3.21 38.79
N PRO A 181 0.88 -3.76 39.89
CA PRO A 181 0.15 -4.43 40.94
C PRO A 181 -0.84 -3.50 41.63
N GLN A 182 -1.89 -4.08 42.21
CA GLN A 182 -2.83 -3.32 43.03
C GLN A 182 -2.11 -2.75 44.25
N TYR A 183 -2.23 -1.45 44.46
CA TYR A 183 -1.75 -0.82 45.67
C TYR A 183 -2.72 -1.13 46.82
N SER A 184 -2.22 -1.69 47.89
CA SER A 184 -3.00 -1.93 49.09
C SER A 184 -2.74 -0.78 50.08
N LYS A 185 -3.76 0.07 50.27
CA LYS A 185 -3.77 1.04 51.37
C LYS A 185 -4.09 0.28 52.66
N ARG A 186 -3.23 0.35 53.63
CA ARG A 186 -3.54 0.05 55.04
C ARG A 186 -3.56 1.34 55.82
#